data_520d285c5f92c782ce9218fcdcdce9b8
#
_entry.id   520d285c5f92c782ce9218fcdcdce9b8
#
_cell.length_a   1.000
_cell.length_b   1.000
_cell.length_c   1.000
_cell.angle_alpha   90.00
_cell.angle_beta   90.00
_cell.angle_gamma   90.00
#
_symmetry.space_group_name_H-M   'P 1'
#
loop_
_entity.id
_entity.type
_entity.pdbx_description
1 polymer ?
#
loop_
_entity_poly.entity_id
_entity_poly.type
_entity_poly.pdbx_seq_one_letter_code
_entity_poly.pdbx_strand_id
1 'polypeptide(L)'
;MLNIVLFGAPGCGKGTQAARLKEKYGIDHVSTGNVIREEIARGTKLGKEMESYITTGRLAPDQVVIDMIADYIAAHKHAKGNIFDGFPRTTHQAEEFDRMLSEQGLKVDVMIYMDVPEEELVKRILLPVSYTHLRAHETSQDL
;
A
#
# COMPACT_ATOMS: atom_id res chain seq x y z
N MET A 1 5.89 12.42 -11.29
CA MET A 1 5.85 11.28 -10.37
C MET A 1 4.61 10.44 -10.66
N LEU A 2 4.78 9.14 -10.82
CA LEU A 2 3.69 8.22 -11.10
C LEU A 2 3.15 7.64 -9.78
N ASN A 3 1.90 7.91 -9.46
CA ASN A 3 1.25 7.45 -8.24
C ASN A 3 0.13 6.46 -8.58
N ILE A 4 0.31 5.23 -8.16
CA ILE A 4 -0.62 4.13 -8.43
C ILE A 4 -1.24 3.70 -7.10
N VAL A 5 -2.55 3.56 -7.06
CA VAL A 5 -3.25 2.95 -5.92
C VAL A 5 -3.65 1.55 -6.32
N LEU A 6 -3.27 0.57 -5.52
CA LEU A 6 -3.50 -0.83 -5.80
C LEU A 6 -4.40 -1.45 -4.73
N PHE A 7 -5.54 -1.97 -5.15
CA PHE A 7 -6.51 -2.63 -4.29
C PHE A 7 -6.66 -4.10 -4.66
N GLY A 8 -7.00 -4.91 -3.69
CA GLY A 8 -7.32 -6.31 -3.90
C GLY A 8 -7.43 -7.04 -2.57
N ALA A 9 -8.18 -8.13 -2.56
CA ALA A 9 -8.32 -8.97 -1.37
C ALA A 9 -7.01 -9.74 -1.09
N PRO A 10 -6.78 -10.20 0.14
CA PRO A 10 -5.65 -11.08 0.44
C PRO A 10 -5.67 -12.30 -0.49
N GLY A 11 -4.52 -12.68 -1.03
CA GLY A 11 -4.40 -13.81 -1.93
C GLY A 11 -4.70 -13.52 -3.40
N CYS A 12 -5.01 -12.26 -3.76
CA CYS A 12 -5.29 -11.90 -5.17
C CYS A 12 -4.04 -11.73 -6.03
N GLY A 13 -2.85 -11.79 -5.44
CA GLY A 13 -1.60 -11.56 -6.17
C GLY A 13 -1.13 -10.12 -6.14
N LYS A 14 -1.72 -9.29 -5.30
CA LYS A 14 -1.43 -7.86 -5.21
C LYS A 14 0.05 -7.58 -4.92
N GLY A 15 0.62 -8.28 -3.94
CA GLY A 15 2.04 -8.11 -3.60
C GLY A 15 2.98 -8.43 -4.76
N THR A 16 2.68 -9.49 -5.51
CA THR A 16 3.47 -9.87 -6.68
C THR A 16 3.41 -8.81 -7.77
N GLN A 17 2.22 -8.27 -8.03
CA GLN A 17 2.05 -7.23 -9.04
C GLN A 17 2.74 -5.93 -8.61
N ALA A 18 2.65 -5.57 -7.33
CA ALA A 18 3.35 -4.40 -6.81
C ALA A 18 4.87 -4.53 -6.98
N ALA A 19 5.42 -5.71 -6.70
CA ALA A 19 6.85 -5.96 -6.88
C ALA A 19 7.28 -5.82 -8.35
N ARG A 20 6.46 -6.31 -9.28
CA ARG A 20 6.73 -6.19 -10.71
C ARG A 20 6.69 -4.75 -11.19
N LEU A 21 5.70 -3.98 -10.73
CA LEU A 21 5.58 -2.58 -11.09
C LEU A 21 6.76 -1.78 -10.54
N LYS A 22 7.17 -2.08 -9.31
CA LYS A 22 8.33 -1.45 -8.69
C LYS A 22 9.59 -1.70 -9.53
N GLU A 23 9.82 -2.93 -9.93
CA GLU A 23 10.99 -3.29 -10.73
C GLU A 23 10.94 -2.65 -12.12
N LYS A 24 9.79 -2.71 -12.78
CA LYS A 24 9.63 -2.21 -14.15
C LYS A 24 9.78 -0.70 -14.24
N TYR A 25 9.18 0.04 -13.32
CA TYR A 25 9.13 1.50 -13.40
C TYR A 25 10.07 2.20 -12.42
N GLY A 26 10.75 1.46 -11.54
CA GLY A 26 11.64 2.05 -10.55
C GLY A 26 10.92 2.91 -9.53
N ILE A 27 9.70 2.55 -9.17
CA ILE A 27 8.88 3.30 -8.21
C ILE A 27 8.81 2.58 -6.88
N ASP A 28 8.49 3.30 -5.81
CA ASP A 28 8.47 2.76 -4.45
C ASP A 28 7.17 2.03 -4.14
N HIS A 29 7.26 0.97 -3.37
CA HIS A 29 6.10 0.24 -2.86
C HIS A 29 5.78 0.78 -1.45
N VAL A 30 4.69 1.52 -1.34
CA VAL A 30 4.25 2.16 -0.11
C VAL A 30 3.06 1.38 0.44
N SER A 31 3.32 0.50 1.40
CA SER A 31 2.27 -0.18 2.15
C SER A 31 2.24 0.41 3.56
N THR A 32 1.07 0.36 4.19
CA THR A 32 0.92 0.84 5.57
C THR A 32 1.94 0.18 6.50
N GLY A 33 2.14 -1.14 6.35
CA GLY A 33 3.11 -1.87 7.16
C GLY A 33 4.55 -1.40 6.95
N ASN A 34 4.95 -1.16 5.70
CA ASN A 34 6.29 -0.68 5.39
C ASN A 34 6.54 0.72 5.96
N VAL A 35 5.56 1.60 5.83
CA VAL A 35 5.64 2.97 6.36
C VAL A 35 5.75 2.95 7.88
N ILE A 36 4.95 2.13 8.53
CA ILE A 36 4.99 1.99 9.99
C ILE A 36 6.38 1.53 10.44
N ARG A 37 6.93 0.50 9.80
CA ARG A 37 8.24 -0.03 10.16
C ARG A 37 9.34 1.02 9.96
N GLU A 38 9.29 1.78 8.88
CA GLU A 38 10.28 2.83 8.63
C GLU A 38 10.19 3.96 9.66
N GLU A 39 8.98 4.42 9.97
CA GLU A 39 8.78 5.48 10.95
C GLU A 39 9.27 5.06 12.35
N ILE A 40 8.99 3.82 12.75
CA ILE A 40 9.47 3.28 14.01
C ILE A 40 11.00 3.20 14.02
N ALA A 41 11.59 2.69 12.94
CA ALA A 41 13.05 2.56 12.82
C ALA A 41 13.75 3.92 12.87
N ARG A 42 13.13 4.96 12.30
CA ARG A 42 13.66 6.31 12.32
C ARG A 42 13.45 7.02 13.66
N GLY A 43 12.64 6.44 14.56
CA GLY A 43 12.35 7.02 15.87
C GLY A 43 11.59 8.33 15.81
N THR A 44 10.77 8.54 14.76
CA THR A 44 9.96 9.75 14.64
C THR A 44 8.85 9.78 15.69
N LYS A 45 8.30 10.97 15.92
CA LYS A 45 7.17 11.13 16.85
C LYS A 45 5.98 10.27 16.40
N LEU A 46 5.67 10.28 15.11
CA LEU A 46 4.58 9.48 14.55
C LEU A 46 4.85 7.98 14.68
N GLY A 47 6.10 7.55 14.50
CA GLY A 47 6.49 6.17 14.70
C GLY A 47 6.31 5.71 16.13
N LYS A 48 6.70 6.53 17.08
CA LYS A 48 6.51 6.23 18.52
C LYS A 48 5.02 6.15 18.88
N GLU A 49 4.22 7.06 18.34
CA GLU A 49 2.77 7.05 18.55
C GLU A 49 2.14 5.79 17.99
N MET A 50 2.51 5.41 16.77
CA MET A 50 2.02 4.18 16.14
C MET A 50 2.45 2.94 16.92
N GLU A 51 3.68 2.89 17.39
CA GLU A 51 4.18 1.79 18.20
C GLU A 51 3.34 1.61 19.47
N SER A 52 2.92 2.70 20.10
CA SER A 52 2.03 2.68 21.24
C SER A 52 0.70 2.00 20.93
N TYR A 53 0.10 2.28 19.77
CA TYR A 53 -1.14 1.62 19.36
C TYR A 53 -0.92 0.13 19.10
N ILE A 54 0.16 -0.23 18.45
CA ILE A 54 0.49 -1.64 18.16
C ILE A 54 0.69 -2.42 19.46
N THR A 55 1.48 -1.86 20.40
CA THR A 55 1.81 -2.52 21.67
C THR A 55 0.58 -2.74 22.52
N THR A 56 -0.37 -1.79 22.51
CA THR A 56 -1.60 -1.88 23.32
C THR A 56 -2.73 -2.59 22.59
N GLY A 57 -2.55 -3.01 21.34
CA GLY A 57 -3.57 -3.66 20.54
C GLY A 57 -4.71 -2.76 20.11
N ARG A 58 -4.55 -1.44 20.20
CA ARG A 58 -5.57 -0.48 19.77
C ARG A 58 -5.40 -0.15 18.29
N LEU A 59 -6.52 0.19 17.63
CA LEU A 59 -6.48 0.67 16.26
C LEU A 59 -6.01 2.12 16.22
N ALA A 60 -5.08 2.42 15.33
CA ALA A 60 -4.62 3.79 15.13
C ALA A 60 -5.71 4.63 14.47
N PRO A 61 -5.90 5.89 14.91
CA PRO A 61 -6.81 6.80 14.22
C PRO A 61 -6.39 7.02 12.76
N ASP A 62 -7.36 7.26 11.88
CA ASP A 62 -7.09 7.53 10.46
C ASP A 62 -6.09 8.66 10.28
N GLN A 63 -6.19 9.70 11.09
CA GLN A 63 -5.29 10.85 10.97
C GLN A 63 -3.83 10.48 11.20
N VAL A 64 -3.55 9.58 12.14
CA VAL A 64 -2.17 9.12 12.38
C VAL A 64 -1.61 8.40 11.16
N VAL A 65 -2.42 7.53 10.56
CA VAL A 65 -2.03 6.80 9.34
C VAL A 65 -1.77 7.77 8.19
N ILE A 66 -2.66 8.74 8.00
CA ILE A 66 -2.54 9.75 6.94
C ILE A 66 -1.28 10.59 7.14
N ASP A 67 -1.03 11.03 8.36
CA ASP A 67 0.16 11.83 8.69
C ASP A 67 1.45 11.05 8.43
N MET A 68 1.45 9.75 8.74
CA MET A 68 2.61 8.90 8.46
C MET A 68 2.86 8.76 6.96
N ILE A 69 1.82 8.57 6.17
CA ILE A 69 1.94 8.48 4.71
C ILE A 69 2.45 9.81 4.14
N ALA A 70 1.93 10.93 4.65
CA ALA A 70 2.37 12.26 4.23
C ALA A 70 3.85 12.48 4.52
N ASP A 71 4.29 12.10 5.71
CA ASP A 71 5.71 12.21 6.12
C ASP A 71 6.59 11.33 5.25
N TYR A 72 6.16 10.12 4.98
CA TYR A 72 6.88 9.20 4.09
C TYR A 72 7.07 9.82 2.69
N ILE A 73 5.99 10.32 2.09
CA ILE A 73 6.05 10.93 0.75
C ILE A 73 6.98 12.14 0.75
N ALA A 74 6.89 12.97 1.78
CA ALA A 74 7.75 14.15 1.90
C ALA A 74 9.24 13.77 2.02
N ALA A 75 9.54 12.65 2.69
CA ALA A 75 10.90 12.16 2.83
C ALA A 75 11.42 11.49 1.55
N HIS A 76 10.54 11.11 0.62
CA HIS A 76 10.89 10.39 -0.61
C HIS A 76 10.53 11.18 -1.87
N LYS A 77 10.73 12.49 -1.85
CA LYS A 77 10.39 13.38 -2.96
C LYS A 77 11.14 13.08 -4.26
N HIS A 78 12.26 12.39 -4.18
CA HIS A 78 13.05 12.05 -5.35
C HIS A 78 12.63 10.73 -6.01
N ALA A 79 11.67 10.03 -5.42
CA ALA A 79 11.15 8.81 -6.01
C ALA A 79 10.48 9.11 -7.35
N LYS A 80 10.61 8.18 -8.30
CA LYS A 80 9.96 8.30 -9.62
C LYS A 80 8.45 8.13 -9.53
N GLY A 81 7.96 7.55 -8.44
CA GLY A 81 6.56 7.33 -8.19
C GLY A 81 6.37 6.44 -7.00
N ASN A 82 5.10 6.12 -6.72
CA ASN A 82 4.73 5.30 -5.58
C ASN A 82 3.61 4.35 -5.96
N ILE A 83 3.63 3.14 -5.37
CA ILE A 83 2.50 2.21 -5.41
C ILE A 83 1.95 2.18 -4.00
N PHE A 84 0.73 2.69 -3.82
CA PHE A 84 0.06 2.69 -2.51
C PHE A 84 -0.75 1.40 -2.38
N ASP A 85 -0.30 0.53 -1.50
CA ASP A 85 -0.86 -0.80 -1.31
C ASP A 85 -1.55 -0.88 0.05
N GLY A 86 -2.85 -1.17 0.02
CA GLY A 86 -3.65 -1.28 1.23
C GLY A 86 -4.07 0.05 1.86
N PHE A 87 -3.90 1.16 1.14
CA PHE A 87 -4.30 2.49 1.56
C PHE A 87 -4.70 3.31 0.32
N PRO A 88 -5.78 4.11 0.33
CA PRO A 88 -6.74 4.27 1.44
C PRO A 88 -7.71 3.07 1.59
N ARG A 89 -8.28 2.89 2.76
CA ARG A 89 -9.23 1.81 3.04
C ARG A 89 -10.63 2.30 3.36
N THR A 90 -10.79 3.57 3.69
CA THR A 90 -12.08 4.19 3.99
C THR A 90 -12.26 5.43 3.13
N THR A 91 -13.52 5.88 3.00
CA THR A 91 -13.83 7.12 2.28
C THR A 91 -13.11 8.31 2.91
N HIS A 92 -13.09 8.38 4.23
CA HIS A 92 -12.39 9.43 4.95
C HIS A 92 -10.90 9.45 4.64
N GLN A 93 -10.25 8.29 4.66
CA GLN A 93 -8.84 8.17 4.29
C GLN A 93 -8.60 8.60 2.85
N ALA A 94 -9.50 8.24 1.93
CA ALA A 94 -9.39 8.61 0.52
C ALA A 94 -9.46 10.12 0.32
N GLU A 95 -10.39 10.79 0.98
CA GLU A 95 -10.56 12.23 0.89
C GLU A 95 -9.34 12.97 1.45
N GLU A 96 -8.87 12.57 2.62
CA GLU A 96 -7.68 13.16 3.24
C GLU A 96 -6.41 12.87 2.45
N PHE A 97 -6.32 11.68 1.85
CA PHE A 97 -5.21 11.30 0.99
C PHE A 97 -5.14 12.19 -0.26
N ASP A 98 -6.27 12.40 -0.93
CA ASP A 98 -6.34 13.28 -2.09
C ASP A 98 -5.92 14.70 -1.73
N ARG A 99 -6.39 15.21 -0.61
CA ARG A 99 -6.03 16.54 -0.14
C ARG A 99 -4.54 16.65 0.15
N MET A 100 -3.98 15.66 0.84
CA MET A 100 -2.57 15.62 1.18
C MET A 100 -1.69 15.59 -0.06
N LEU A 101 -2.04 14.77 -1.05
CA LEU A 101 -1.31 14.71 -2.31
C LEU A 101 -1.39 16.06 -3.04
N SER A 102 -2.56 16.65 -3.08
CA SER A 102 -2.78 17.96 -3.73
C SER A 102 -1.91 19.05 -3.09
N GLU A 103 -1.79 19.05 -1.77
CA GLU A 103 -0.94 20.00 -1.04
C GLU A 103 0.54 19.86 -1.41
N GLN A 104 0.95 18.67 -1.81
CA GLN A 104 2.32 18.40 -2.26
C GLN A 104 2.49 18.50 -3.78
N GLY A 105 1.45 18.95 -4.49
CA GLY A 105 1.48 19.05 -5.95
C GLY A 105 1.40 17.72 -6.66
N LEU A 106 0.86 16.70 -6.02
CA LEU A 106 0.76 15.34 -6.54
C LEU A 106 -0.70 14.92 -6.72
N LYS A 107 -0.90 13.81 -7.41
CA LYS A 107 -2.24 13.23 -7.60
C LYS A 107 -2.12 11.72 -7.80
N VAL A 108 -3.23 11.02 -7.65
CA VAL A 108 -3.32 9.61 -8.03
C VAL A 108 -3.49 9.55 -9.55
N ASP A 109 -2.55 8.93 -10.23
CA ASP A 109 -2.58 8.83 -11.70
C ASP A 109 -3.38 7.62 -12.17
N VAL A 110 -3.29 6.50 -11.44
CA VAL A 110 -3.93 5.23 -11.81
C VAL A 110 -4.42 4.54 -10.56
N MET A 111 -5.63 3.99 -10.62
CA MET A 111 -6.17 3.11 -9.58
C MET A 111 -6.37 1.74 -10.19
N ILE A 112 -5.76 0.71 -9.60
CA ILE A 112 -5.86 -0.66 -10.08
C ILE A 112 -6.59 -1.48 -9.03
N TYR A 113 -7.67 -2.12 -9.43
CA TYR A 113 -8.42 -3.04 -8.58
C TYR A 113 -8.24 -4.45 -9.11
N MET A 114 -7.64 -5.33 -8.30
CA MET A 114 -7.43 -6.72 -8.66
C MET A 114 -8.63 -7.54 -8.19
N ASP A 115 -9.51 -7.86 -9.12
CA ASP A 115 -10.72 -8.62 -8.85
C ASP A 115 -10.48 -10.10 -9.17
N VAL A 116 -10.58 -10.93 -8.14
CA VAL A 116 -10.41 -12.38 -8.25
C VAL A 116 -11.62 -13.04 -7.59
N PRO A 117 -12.23 -14.05 -8.23
CA PRO A 117 -13.37 -14.77 -7.63
C PRO A 117 -13.02 -15.31 -6.25
N GLU A 118 -13.98 -15.27 -5.34
CA GLU A 118 -13.79 -15.73 -3.96
C GLU A 118 -13.24 -17.16 -3.89
N GLU A 119 -13.76 -18.05 -4.73
CA GLU A 119 -13.30 -19.43 -4.81
C GLU A 119 -11.82 -19.52 -5.12
N GLU A 120 -11.34 -18.69 -6.03
CA GLU A 120 -9.94 -18.64 -6.40
C GLU A 120 -9.08 -18.07 -5.27
N LEU A 121 -9.57 -17.09 -4.54
CA LEU A 121 -8.88 -16.53 -3.39
C LEU A 121 -8.70 -17.58 -2.29
N VAL A 122 -9.71 -18.37 -2.01
CA VAL A 122 -9.65 -19.45 -1.03
C VAL A 122 -8.58 -20.47 -1.44
N LYS A 123 -8.56 -20.87 -2.70
CA LYS A 123 -7.55 -21.79 -3.21
C LYS A 123 -6.14 -21.25 -3.03
N ARG A 124 -5.90 -19.99 -3.34
CA ARG A 124 -4.58 -19.36 -3.22
C ARG A 124 -4.09 -19.31 -1.78
N ILE A 125 -4.98 -19.05 -0.84
CA ILE A 125 -4.64 -18.99 0.59
C ILE A 125 -4.27 -20.38 1.11
N LEU A 126 -4.93 -21.44 0.63
CA LEU A 126 -4.73 -22.81 1.09
C LEU A 126 -3.62 -23.56 0.35
N LEU A 127 -3.12 -23.02 -0.76
CA LEU A 127 -2.13 -23.70 -1.60
C LEU A 127 -0.70 -23.31 -1.24
N PRO A 128 0.32 -24.15 -1.62
CA PRO A 128 1.72 -23.80 -1.45
C PRO A 128 2.09 -22.49 -2.12
N VAL A 129 3.12 -21.82 -1.59
CA VAL A 129 3.58 -20.53 -2.10
C VAL A 129 3.89 -20.54 -3.59
N SER A 130 4.53 -21.62 -4.08
CA SER A 130 4.86 -21.74 -5.50
C SER A 130 3.62 -21.69 -6.41
N TYR A 131 2.57 -22.34 -5.99
CA TYR A 131 1.30 -22.33 -6.72
C TYR A 131 0.63 -20.96 -6.66
N THR A 132 0.66 -20.35 -5.49
CA THR A 132 0.13 -19.00 -5.31
C THR A 132 0.84 -18.01 -6.24
N HIS A 133 2.14 -18.15 -6.40
CA HIS A 133 2.92 -17.31 -7.30
C HIS A 133 2.46 -17.45 -8.76
N LEU A 134 2.21 -18.67 -9.22
CA LEU A 134 1.71 -18.90 -10.58
C LEU A 134 0.33 -18.27 -10.80
N ARG A 135 -0.55 -18.37 -9.81
CA ARG A 135 -1.87 -17.75 -9.88
C ARG A 135 -1.79 -16.23 -9.89
N ALA A 136 -0.89 -15.67 -9.14
CA ALA A 136 -0.65 -14.23 -9.15
C ALA A 136 -0.21 -13.75 -10.54
N HIS A 137 0.59 -14.56 -11.23
CA HIS A 137 1.02 -14.26 -12.60
C HIS A 137 -0.17 -14.28 -13.57
N GLU A 138 -1.05 -15.27 -13.47
CA GLU A 138 -2.27 -15.32 -14.27
C GLU A 138 -3.15 -14.11 -14.04
N THR A 139 -3.30 -13.69 -12.77
CA THR A 139 -4.10 -12.53 -12.42
C THR A 139 -3.59 -11.26 -13.11
N SER A 140 -2.29 -11.12 -13.30
CA SER A 140 -1.73 -9.95 -13.98
C SER A 140 -2.15 -9.87 -15.44
N GLN A 141 -2.52 -10.96 -16.06
CA GLN A 141 -3.00 -10.99 -17.45
C GLN A 141 -4.43 -10.46 -17.58
N ASP A 142 -5.18 -10.49 -16.49
CA ASP A 142 -6.56 -10.01 -16.47
C ASP A 142 -6.65 -8.49 -16.26
N LEU A 143 -5.55 -7.87 -15.93
CA LEU A 143 -5.47 -6.43 -15.77
C LEU A 143 -5.31 -5.72 -17.10
#